data_60df0426488f0d94283811381559ad2b
#
_entry.id   60df0426488f0d94283811381559ad2b
#
_cell.length_a   1.000
_cell.length_b   1.000
_cell.length_c   1.000
_cell.angle_alpha   90.00
_cell.angle_beta   90.00
_cell.angle_gamma   90.00
#
_symmetry.space_group_name_H-M   'P 1'
#
loop_
_entity.id
_entity.type
_entity.pdbx_description
1 polymer ?
#
loop_
_entity_poly.entity_id
_entity_poly.type
_entity_poly.pdbx_seq_one_letter_code
_entity_poly.pdbx_strand_id
1 'polypeptide(L)'
;VMANRPDDVGGRVEKVDAMNEDNAARHDPTGRFRGRVAVVIGASRDPSIGRAVAFRLGAEGASVVINGRTPAALREAEDAMREAGIPVASVVGSVGDEGVADQVVRAAVDEFGRIDLVVNTVGGATYRGSPRELGRSDLLDTFELNTWTALAVVQSALAHGLAEGGGAVVNTSSGTVNKTTPSMLAYAVAKSGLNAMTRTLARDLAADGVRVNGVAPGLTRTSATRQMWESDDGESAGSQTPLRRLTSADDIAAAVCFLLS
;
A
#
# COMPACT_ATOMS: atom_id res chain seq x y z
N VAL A 1 20.99 10.38 53.78
CA VAL A 1 22.16 9.82 53.10
C VAL A 1 21.59 8.99 51.94
N MET A 2 21.54 9.58 50.75
CA MET A 2 21.13 8.87 49.53
C MET A 2 22.37 8.24 48.90
N ALA A 3 22.36 6.94 48.71
CA ALA A 3 23.43 6.20 48.05
C ALA A 3 23.26 6.36 46.52
N ASN A 4 24.28 6.89 45.89
CA ASN A 4 24.44 6.99 44.45
C ASN A 4 24.65 5.58 43.86
N ARG A 5 23.80 5.14 42.90
CA ARG A 5 24.06 3.98 42.11
C ARG A 5 24.92 4.39 40.91
N PRO A 6 25.96 3.63 40.55
CA PRO A 6 26.72 3.92 39.33
C PRO A 6 25.87 3.61 38.10
N ASP A 7 25.82 4.56 37.19
CA ASP A 7 25.11 4.51 35.93
C ASP A 7 25.69 3.39 35.03
N ASP A 8 24.81 2.55 34.54
CA ASP A 8 25.08 1.56 33.51
C ASP A 8 25.24 2.27 32.14
N VAL A 9 26.40 2.84 31.91
CA VAL A 9 26.74 3.58 30.68
C VAL A 9 27.12 2.61 29.56
N GLY A 10 27.58 1.39 29.86
CA GLY A 10 28.02 0.40 28.86
C GLY A 10 26.89 -0.19 28.01
N GLY A 11 25.77 -0.56 28.62
CA GLY A 11 24.64 -1.14 27.90
C GLY A 11 23.86 -0.14 27.01
N ARG A 12 24.08 1.17 27.21
CA ARG A 12 23.47 2.23 26.40
C ARG A 12 24.25 2.50 25.11
N VAL A 13 25.57 2.36 25.15
CA VAL A 13 26.45 2.55 23.99
C VAL A 13 26.28 1.40 23.01
N GLU A 14 26.27 0.14 23.46
CA GLU A 14 26.06 -1.02 22.59
C GLU A 14 24.69 -1.01 21.89
N LYS A 15 23.63 -0.53 22.56
CA LYS A 15 22.31 -0.36 21.92
C LYS A 15 22.28 0.74 20.88
N VAL A 16 23.03 1.83 21.09
CA VAL A 16 23.10 2.94 20.13
C VAL A 16 23.93 2.52 18.91
N ASP A 17 24.99 1.75 19.10
CA ASP A 17 25.82 1.26 17.99
C ASP A 17 25.08 0.21 17.15
N ALA A 18 24.34 -0.71 17.75
CA ALA A 18 23.47 -1.64 17.04
C ALA A 18 22.33 -0.93 16.28
N MET A 19 21.76 0.13 16.85
CA MET A 19 20.78 0.97 16.14
C MET A 19 21.40 1.77 14.98
N ASN A 20 22.67 2.16 15.08
CA ASN A 20 23.38 2.88 14.02
C ASN A 20 23.81 1.97 12.87
N GLU A 21 24.20 0.73 13.15
CA GLU A 21 24.50 -0.27 12.10
C GLU A 21 23.25 -0.67 11.33
N ASP A 22 22.11 -0.85 12.02
CA ASP A 22 20.80 -1.13 11.39
C ASP A 22 20.30 0.09 10.57
N ASN A 23 20.65 1.30 10.97
CA ASN A 23 20.31 2.54 10.26
C ASN A 23 21.22 2.79 9.04
N ALA A 24 22.47 2.35 9.05
CA ALA A 24 23.36 2.44 7.90
C ALA A 24 22.94 1.50 6.76
N ALA A 25 22.44 0.29 7.09
CA ALA A 25 21.87 -0.66 6.13
C ALA A 25 20.57 -0.12 5.48
N ARG A 26 19.86 0.79 6.14
CA ARG A 26 18.63 1.43 5.63
C ARG A 26 18.91 2.60 4.65
N HIS A 27 20.17 3.01 4.46
CA HIS A 27 20.53 4.16 3.63
C HIS A 27 21.14 3.78 2.26
N ASP A 28 21.12 2.49 1.88
CA ASP A 28 21.45 2.09 0.51
C ASP A 28 20.21 2.31 -0.39
N PRO A 29 20.20 3.37 -1.23
CA PRO A 29 19.03 3.67 -2.06
C PRO A 29 18.76 2.59 -3.13
N THR A 30 19.74 1.68 -3.35
CA THR A 30 19.62 0.57 -4.30
C THR A 30 19.25 -0.76 -3.64
N GLY A 31 19.20 -0.82 -2.29
CA GLY A 31 18.96 -2.04 -1.53
C GLY A 31 18.11 -1.84 -0.27
N ARG A 32 17.32 -0.76 -0.21
CA ARG A 32 16.51 -0.33 0.93
C ARG A 32 15.58 -1.43 1.49
N PHE A 33 15.10 -2.31 0.60
CA PHE A 33 14.21 -3.41 0.94
C PHE A 33 14.87 -4.79 0.79
N ARG A 34 16.20 -4.85 0.77
CA ARG A 34 16.92 -6.12 0.67
C ARG A 34 16.54 -7.07 1.82
N GLY A 35 16.14 -8.30 1.45
CA GLY A 35 15.70 -9.31 2.41
C GLY A 35 14.31 -9.07 3.01
N ARG A 36 13.57 -8.08 2.51
CA ARG A 36 12.15 -7.85 2.87
C ARG A 36 11.24 -8.49 1.85
N VAL A 37 10.07 -8.91 2.29
CA VAL A 37 9.01 -9.48 1.46
C VAL A 37 7.79 -8.56 1.50
N ALA A 38 7.34 -8.14 0.32
CA ALA A 38 6.22 -7.23 0.14
C ALA A 38 5.02 -7.92 -0.51
N VAL A 39 3.83 -7.67 0.02
CA VAL A 39 2.55 -8.02 -0.62
C VAL A 39 1.94 -6.75 -1.19
N VAL A 40 1.68 -6.73 -2.50
CA VAL A 40 1.09 -5.58 -3.21
C VAL A 40 -0.25 -5.96 -3.84
N ILE A 41 -1.32 -5.43 -3.28
CA ILE A 41 -2.69 -5.69 -3.73
C ILE A 41 -3.06 -4.70 -4.84
N GLY A 42 -3.57 -5.23 -5.99
CA GLY A 42 -4.00 -4.40 -7.11
C GLY A 42 -2.89 -4.03 -8.10
N ALA A 43 -1.95 -4.93 -8.35
CA ALA A 43 -0.75 -4.69 -9.16
C ALA A 43 -0.82 -5.19 -10.63
N SER A 44 -1.98 -5.68 -11.10
CA SER A 44 -2.07 -6.32 -12.42
C SER A 44 -2.12 -5.36 -13.61
N ARG A 45 -2.70 -4.15 -13.47
CA ARG A 45 -2.93 -3.24 -14.59
C ARG A 45 -1.74 -2.31 -14.84
N ASP A 46 -1.54 -1.93 -16.11
CA ASP A 46 -0.56 -0.92 -16.51
C ASP A 46 -1.23 0.24 -17.27
N PRO A 47 -0.95 1.51 -16.90
CA PRO A 47 -0.29 1.94 -15.67
C PRO A 47 -1.20 1.80 -14.45
N SER A 48 -0.63 1.44 -13.29
CA SER A 48 -1.34 1.48 -12.00
C SER A 48 -0.36 1.78 -10.85
N ILE A 49 -0.89 2.32 -9.76
CA ILE A 49 -0.11 2.59 -8.55
C ILE A 49 0.49 1.30 -8.01
N GLY A 50 -0.32 0.22 -7.93
CA GLY A 50 0.16 -1.06 -7.42
C GLY A 50 1.31 -1.66 -8.22
N ARG A 51 1.21 -1.63 -9.57
CA ARG A 51 2.29 -2.11 -10.45
C ARG A 51 3.56 -1.27 -10.27
N ALA A 52 3.46 0.05 -10.28
CA ALA A 52 4.62 0.93 -10.07
C ALA A 52 5.28 0.71 -8.70
N VAL A 53 4.48 0.52 -7.64
CA VAL A 53 4.99 0.20 -6.30
C VAL A 53 5.70 -1.17 -6.30
N ALA A 54 5.10 -2.20 -6.90
CA ALA A 54 5.68 -3.54 -6.95
C ALA A 54 7.05 -3.54 -7.65
N PHE A 55 7.14 -2.90 -8.82
CA PHE A 55 8.40 -2.75 -9.54
C PHE A 55 9.46 -1.99 -8.75
N ARG A 56 9.06 -0.90 -8.09
CA ARG A 56 9.99 -0.10 -7.31
C ARG A 56 10.50 -0.84 -6.08
N LEU A 57 9.64 -1.52 -5.33
CA LEU A 57 10.04 -2.36 -4.20
C LEU A 57 11.03 -3.44 -4.64
N GLY A 58 10.74 -4.13 -5.74
CA GLY A 58 11.63 -5.15 -6.30
C GLY A 58 12.97 -4.58 -6.76
N ALA A 59 12.98 -3.45 -7.47
CA ALA A 59 14.19 -2.77 -7.89
C ALA A 59 15.06 -2.29 -6.71
N GLU A 60 14.44 -2.03 -5.55
CA GLU A 60 15.10 -1.67 -4.30
C GLU A 60 15.35 -2.89 -3.39
N GLY A 61 15.26 -4.13 -3.93
CA GLY A 61 15.74 -5.37 -3.33
C GLY A 61 14.71 -6.23 -2.59
N ALA A 62 13.41 -5.88 -2.63
CA ALA A 62 12.37 -6.73 -2.06
C ALA A 62 12.05 -7.95 -2.94
N SER A 63 11.65 -9.06 -2.30
CA SER A 63 10.82 -10.08 -2.94
C SER A 63 9.36 -9.62 -2.90
N VAL A 64 8.58 -9.86 -3.96
CA VAL A 64 7.25 -9.26 -4.09
C VAL A 64 6.18 -10.29 -4.43
N VAL A 65 5.09 -10.30 -3.68
CA VAL A 65 3.85 -10.98 -4.09
C VAL A 65 2.88 -9.96 -4.65
N ILE A 66 2.46 -10.16 -5.89
CA ILE A 66 1.48 -9.31 -6.56
C ILE A 66 0.11 -9.97 -6.63
N ASN A 67 -0.93 -9.17 -6.45
CA ASN A 67 -2.31 -9.65 -6.58
C ASN A 67 -3.11 -8.82 -7.59
N GLY A 68 -4.03 -9.48 -8.26
CA GLY A 68 -4.97 -8.84 -9.16
C GLY A 68 -6.05 -9.79 -9.67
N ARG A 69 -7.14 -9.23 -10.19
CA ARG A 69 -8.32 -10.01 -10.61
C ARG A 69 -8.23 -10.55 -12.03
N THR A 70 -7.37 -10.00 -12.87
CA THR A 70 -7.30 -10.33 -14.31
C THR A 70 -6.08 -11.23 -14.56
N PRO A 71 -6.26 -12.54 -14.81
CA PRO A 71 -5.15 -13.48 -14.91
C PRO A 71 -4.11 -13.12 -15.96
N ALA A 72 -4.53 -12.68 -17.15
CA ALA A 72 -3.61 -12.33 -18.23
C ALA A 72 -2.74 -11.12 -17.88
N ALA A 73 -3.35 -10.05 -17.36
CA ALA A 73 -2.61 -8.86 -16.97
C ALA A 73 -1.69 -9.08 -15.74
N LEU A 74 -2.08 -10.01 -14.85
CA LEU A 74 -1.25 -10.35 -13.69
C LEU A 74 -0.03 -11.17 -14.11
N ARG A 75 -0.19 -12.13 -15.03
CA ARG A 75 0.94 -12.87 -15.63
C ARG A 75 1.89 -11.96 -16.37
N GLU A 76 1.38 -11.03 -17.18
CA GLU A 76 2.21 -10.02 -17.87
C GLU A 76 3.05 -9.20 -16.85
N ALA A 77 2.45 -8.77 -15.75
CA ALA A 77 3.15 -8.04 -14.71
C ALA A 77 4.24 -8.91 -14.04
N GLU A 78 3.92 -10.16 -13.75
CA GLU A 78 4.85 -11.13 -13.16
C GLU A 78 6.03 -11.43 -14.09
N ASP A 79 5.77 -11.68 -15.37
CA ASP A 79 6.81 -11.95 -16.37
C ASP A 79 7.75 -10.75 -16.54
N ALA A 80 7.21 -9.54 -16.64
CA ALA A 80 8.00 -8.31 -16.72
C ALA A 80 8.86 -8.08 -15.46
N MET A 81 8.36 -8.43 -14.27
CA MET A 81 9.14 -8.35 -13.03
C MET A 81 10.25 -9.40 -13.00
N ARG A 82 10.00 -10.63 -13.46
CA ARG A 82 11.03 -11.69 -13.59
C ARG A 82 12.12 -11.31 -14.58
N GLU A 83 11.73 -10.75 -15.73
CA GLU A 83 12.68 -10.24 -16.72
C GLU A 83 13.57 -9.12 -16.16
N ALA A 84 13.05 -8.30 -15.25
CA ALA A 84 13.81 -7.30 -14.51
C ALA A 84 14.67 -7.89 -13.37
N GLY A 85 14.67 -9.21 -13.18
CA GLY A 85 15.43 -9.88 -12.12
C GLY A 85 14.81 -9.74 -10.72
N ILE A 86 13.53 -9.40 -10.62
CA ILE A 86 12.82 -9.22 -9.35
C ILE A 86 12.22 -10.57 -8.92
N PRO A 87 12.52 -11.06 -7.70
CA PRO A 87 11.85 -12.23 -7.16
C PRO A 87 10.36 -11.92 -6.96
N VAL A 88 9.50 -12.63 -7.68
CA VAL A 88 8.05 -12.35 -7.70
C VAL A 88 7.23 -13.61 -7.74
N ALA A 89 6.12 -13.61 -6.98
CA ALA A 89 5.02 -14.56 -7.08
C ALA A 89 3.71 -13.79 -7.31
N SER A 90 2.70 -14.47 -7.85
CA SER A 90 1.41 -13.83 -8.13
C SER A 90 0.23 -14.69 -7.68
N VAL A 91 -0.83 -14.03 -7.19
CA VAL A 91 -2.08 -14.67 -6.80
C VAL A 91 -3.25 -13.97 -7.47
N VAL A 92 -4.00 -14.71 -8.29
CA VAL A 92 -5.20 -14.22 -8.99
C VAL A 92 -6.40 -14.28 -8.04
N GLY A 93 -7.15 -13.21 -7.94
CA GLY A 93 -8.40 -13.17 -7.19
C GLY A 93 -8.74 -11.77 -6.68
N SER A 94 -9.97 -11.60 -6.24
CA SER A 94 -10.41 -10.40 -5.53
C SER A 94 -10.18 -10.60 -4.03
N VAL A 95 -9.41 -9.74 -3.40
CA VAL A 95 -9.19 -9.81 -1.93
C VAL A 95 -10.44 -9.52 -1.10
N GLY A 96 -11.56 -9.18 -1.75
CA GLY A 96 -12.88 -9.16 -1.13
C GLY A 96 -13.56 -10.54 -1.10
N ASP A 97 -13.10 -11.48 -1.94
CA ASP A 97 -13.64 -12.84 -1.95
C ASP A 97 -13.06 -13.65 -0.78
N GLU A 98 -13.87 -14.57 -0.27
CA GLU A 98 -13.50 -15.38 0.91
C GLU A 98 -12.19 -16.14 0.68
N GLY A 99 -11.28 -16.04 1.62
CA GLY A 99 -9.99 -16.74 1.61
C GLY A 99 -8.92 -16.14 0.69
N VAL A 100 -9.24 -15.25 -0.25
CA VAL A 100 -8.24 -14.72 -1.19
C VAL A 100 -7.20 -13.84 -0.50
N ALA A 101 -7.58 -13.02 0.47
CA ALA A 101 -6.62 -12.22 1.26
C ALA A 101 -5.59 -13.14 1.96
N ASP A 102 -6.05 -14.26 2.52
CA ASP A 102 -5.19 -15.26 3.16
C ASP A 102 -4.27 -15.96 2.13
N GLN A 103 -4.79 -16.36 0.98
CA GLN A 103 -3.99 -16.97 -0.09
C GLN A 103 -2.85 -16.05 -0.56
N VAL A 104 -3.12 -14.75 -0.71
CA VAL A 104 -2.11 -13.78 -1.14
C VAL A 104 -1.00 -13.62 -0.10
N VAL A 105 -1.36 -13.56 1.18
CA VAL A 105 -0.38 -13.43 2.26
C VAL A 105 0.41 -14.72 2.46
N ARG A 106 -0.26 -15.87 2.41
CA ARG A 106 0.42 -17.17 2.51
C ARG A 106 1.42 -17.39 1.39
N ALA A 107 1.12 -16.93 0.17
CA ALA A 107 2.09 -16.99 -0.92
C ALA A 107 3.40 -16.26 -0.58
N ALA A 108 3.39 -15.18 0.21
CA ALA A 108 4.61 -14.53 0.66
C ALA A 108 5.41 -15.40 1.65
N VAL A 109 4.74 -16.07 2.57
CA VAL A 109 5.38 -16.96 3.54
C VAL A 109 5.86 -18.26 2.87
N ASP A 110 5.05 -18.85 2.00
CA ASP A 110 5.36 -20.11 1.34
C ASP A 110 6.53 -19.98 0.34
N GLU A 111 6.58 -18.85 -0.42
CA GLU A 111 7.60 -18.64 -1.46
C GLU A 111 8.87 -17.96 -0.90
N PHE A 112 8.73 -17.07 0.09
CA PHE A 112 9.83 -16.22 0.55
C PHE A 112 10.10 -16.30 2.07
N GLY A 113 9.35 -17.12 2.80
CA GLY A 113 9.59 -17.43 4.22
C GLY A 113 9.11 -16.39 5.22
N ARG A 114 8.56 -15.23 4.78
CA ARG A 114 8.15 -14.14 5.66
C ARG A 114 7.20 -13.14 4.97
N ILE A 115 6.65 -12.23 5.76
CA ILE A 115 5.97 -11.03 5.28
C ILE A 115 6.42 -9.82 6.10
N ASP A 116 6.80 -8.72 5.45
CA ASP A 116 7.28 -7.50 6.09
C ASP A 116 6.46 -6.26 5.70
N LEU A 117 6.00 -6.21 4.46
CA LEU A 117 5.42 -5.02 3.87
C LEU A 117 4.07 -5.34 3.21
N VAL A 118 3.07 -4.51 3.48
CA VAL A 118 1.75 -4.62 2.87
C VAL A 118 1.38 -3.32 2.18
N VAL A 119 0.98 -3.40 0.91
CA VAL A 119 0.51 -2.24 0.13
C VAL A 119 -0.87 -2.52 -0.42
N ASN A 120 -1.86 -1.78 0.08
CA ASN A 120 -3.23 -1.85 -0.38
C ASN A 120 -3.52 -0.75 -1.39
N THR A 121 -3.64 -1.10 -2.69
CA THR A 121 -3.98 -0.14 -3.76
C THR A 121 -5.35 -0.39 -4.38
N VAL A 122 -6.04 -1.45 -3.98
CA VAL A 122 -7.39 -1.75 -4.46
C VAL A 122 -8.37 -0.68 -4.01
N GLY A 123 -9.26 -0.31 -4.92
CA GLY A 123 -10.32 0.65 -4.64
C GLY A 123 -10.91 1.22 -5.92
N GLY A 124 -12.02 1.91 -5.75
CA GLY A 124 -12.74 2.57 -6.84
C GLY A 124 -14.13 2.98 -6.40
N ALA A 125 -14.77 3.83 -7.20
CA ALA A 125 -16.18 4.17 -7.03
C ALA A 125 -17.02 3.15 -7.80
N THR A 126 -17.74 2.29 -7.08
CA THR A 126 -18.70 1.34 -7.66
C THR A 126 -19.99 2.04 -8.06
N TYR A 127 -20.31 3.16 -7.40
CA TYR A 127 -21.44 4.02 -7.68
C TYR A 127 -20.99 5.46 -7.92
N ARG A 128 -21.57 6.10 -8.93
CA ARG A 128 -21.45 7.54 -9.23
C ARG A 128 -22.82 8.07 -9.56
N GLY A 129 -23.36 8.96 -8.74
CA GLY A 129 -24.69 9.48 -8.95
C GLY A 129 -25.19 10.37 -7.81
N SER A 130 -26.47 10.72 -7.91
CA SER A 130 -27.15 11.54 -6.92
C SER A 130 -27.24 10.83 -5.56
N PRO A 131 -27.02 11.53 -4.42
CA PRO A 131 -27.28 10.95 -3.11
C PRO A 131 -28.76 10.57 -2.88
N ARG A 132 -29.66 11.07 -3.71
CA ARG A 132 -31.11 10.74 -3.64
C ARG A 132 -31.39 9.33 -4.18
N GLU A 133 -30.49 8.80 -5.02
CA GLU A 133 -30.63 7.49 -5.69
C GLU A 133 -29.66 6.46 -5.14
N LEU A 134 -28.73 6.87 -4.26
CA LEU A 134 -27.74 5.99 -3.65
C LEU A 134 -28.43 4.93 -2.80
N GLY A 135 -28.38 3.69 -3.24
CA GLY A 135 -28.90 2.55 -2.50
C GLY A 135 -27.96 2.10 -1.37
N ARG A 136 -28.51 1.33 -0.43
CA ARG A 136 -27.73 0.73 0.67
C ARG A 136 -26.64 -0.20 0.13
N SER A 137 -26.95 -1.02 -0.88
CA SER A 137 -25.98 -1.90 -1.53
C SER A 137 -24.82 -1.13 -2.12
N ASP A 138 -25.07 -0.05 -2.88
CA ASP A 138 -24.02 0.76 -3.50
C ASP A 138 -23.02 1.32 -2.48
N LEU A 139 -23.54 1.76 -1.32
CA LEU A 139 -22.70 2.26 -0.23
C LEU A 139 -21.85 1.12 0.38
N LEU A 140 -22.48 -0.04 0.66
CA LEU A 140 -21.78 -1.17 1.28
C LEU A 140 -20.75 -1.79 0.34
N ASP A 141 -21.08 -2.00 -0.93
CA ASP A 141 -20.17 -2.56 -1.92
C ASP A 141 -18.96 -1.64 -2.14
N THR A 142 -19.21 -0.30 -2.14
CA THR A 142 -18.13 0.67 -2.22
C THR A 142 -17.25 0.64 -0.96
N PHE A 143 -17.84 0.49 0.22
CA PHE A 143 -17.11 0.39 1.49
C PHE A 143 -16.30 -0.91 1.56
N GLU A 144 -16.90 -2.02 1.18
CA GLU A 144 -16.24 -3.31 1.11
C GLU A 144 -15.00 -3.26 0.22
N LEU A 145 -15.16 -2.81 -1.03
CA LEU A 145 -14.05 -2.71 -1.97
C LEU A 145 -12.91 -1.80 -1.50
N ASN A 146 -13.19 -0.71 -0.80
CA ASN A 146 -12.20 0.33 -0.50
C ASN A 146 -11.64 0.27 0.92
N THR A 147 -12.35 -0.35 1.86
CA THR A 147 -12.01 -0.33 3.29
C THR A 147 -11.87 -1.73 3.86
N TRP A 148 -12.89 -2.59 3.68
CA TRP A 148 -12.87 -3.94 4.22
C TRP A 148 -11.73 -4.78 3.61
N THR A 149 -11.56 -4.75 2.28
CA THR A 149 -10.48 -5.49 1.60
C THR A 149 -9.09 -5.16 2.17
N ALA A 150 -8.84 -3.89 2.50
CA ALA A 150 -7.56 -3.48 3.10
C ALA A 150 -7.40 -4.05 4.52
N LEU A 151 -8.48 -4.08 5.31
CA LEU A 151 -8.45 -4.67 6.65
C LEU A 151 -8.22 -6.19 6.59
N ALA A 152 -8.91 -6.89 5.70
CA ALA A 152 -8.77 -8.33 5.53
C ALA A 152 -7.32 -8.74 5.23
N VAL A 153 -6.63 -7.99 4.36
CA VAL A 153 -5.21 -8.24 4.06
C VAL A 153 -4.32 -7.97 5.26
N VAL A 154 -4.57 -6.89 6.02
CA VAL A 154 -3.78 -6.59 7.24
C VAL A 154 -4.01 -7.66 8.30
N GLN A 155 -5.24 -8.11 8.52
CA GLN A 155 -5.55 -9.18 9.48
C GLN A 155 -4.83 -10.50 9.11
N SER A 156 -4.88 -10.86 7.84
CA SER A 156 -4.15 -12.04 7.36
C SER A 156 -2.63 -11.87 7.53
N ALA A 157 -2.08 -10.71 7.18
CA ALA A 157 -0.64 -10.43 7.34
C ALA A 157 -0.19 -10.54 8.81
N LEU A 158 -0.99 -10.04 9.75
CA LEU A 158 -0.73 -10.18 11.18
C LEU A 158 -0.76 -11.64 11.63
N ALA A 159 -1.72 -12.43 11.14
CA ALA A 159 -1.82 -13.85 11.44
C ALA A 159 -0.64 -14.68 10.89
N HIS A 160 0.04 -14.16 9.88
CA HIS A 160 1.18 -14.80 9.22
C HIS A 160 2.54 -14.13 9.51
N GLY A 161 2.66 -13.40 10.62
CA GLY A 161 3.95 -12.95 11.15
C GLY A 161 4.40 -11.55 10.76
N LEU A 162 3.52 -10.68 10.24
CA LEU A 162 3.87 -9.28 9.92
C LEU A 162 4.48 -8.53 11.12
N ALA A 163 4.08 -8.87 12.35
CA ALA A 163 4.56 -8.24 13.57
C ALA A 163 5.87 -8.84 14.13
N GLU A 164 6.30 -10.02 13.66
CA GLU A 164 7.44 -10.74 14.25
C GLU A 164 8.80 -10.07 14.02
N GLY A 165 8.91 -9.22 13.00
CA GLY A 165 10.16 -8.51 12.68
C GLY A 165 10.01 -7.00 12.59
N GLY A 166 8.87 -6.47 13.02
CA GLY A 166 8.45 -5.10 12.72
C GLY A 166 8.06 -4.94 11.25
N GLY A 167 6.79 -4.61 11.00
CA GLY A 167 6.21 -4.52 9.67
C GLY A 167 5.86 -3.10 9.24
N ALA A 168 5.50 -2.94 7.96
CA ALA A 168 4.92 -1.68 7.50
C ALA A 168 3.76 -1.90 6.54
N VAL A 169 2.70 -1.12 6.72
CA VAL A 169 1.49 -1.12 5.89
C VAL A 169 1.29 0.26 5.29
N VAL A 170 1.00 0.32 3.99
CA VAL A 170 0.56 1.55 3.33
C VAL A 170 -0.77 1.32 2.62
N ASN A 171 -1.78 2.12 3.00
CA ASN A 171 -3.09 2.14 2.39
C ASN A 171 -3.22 3.28 1.40
N THR A 172 -3.75 3.01 0.20
CA THR A 172 -4.03 4.04 -0.80
C THR A 172 -5.43 4.60 -0.60
N SER A 173 -5.50 5.79 -0.04
CA SER A 173 -6.69 6.59 0.11
C SER A 173 -7.01 7.39 -1.17
N SER A 174 -7.55 8.59 -1.05
CA SER A 174 -7.85 9.47 -2.17
C SER A 174 -7.90 10.94 -1.72
N GLY A 175 -7.52 11.83 -2.61
CA GLY A 175 -7.69 13.28 -2.42
C GLY A 175 -9.16 13.70 -2.26
N THR A 176 -10.14 12.87 -2.66
CA THR A 176 -11.57 13.12 -2.47
C THR A 176 -12.01 13.20 -1.01
N VAL A 177 -11.21 12.69 -0.07
CA VAL A 177 -11.49 12.82 1.37
C VAL A 177 -11.28 14.25 1.88
N ASN A 178 -10.47 15.04 1.18
CA ASN A 178 -10.15 16.44 1.52
C ASN A 178 -10.84 17.45 0.60
N LYS A 179 -11.41 16.98 -0.51
CA LYS A 179 -12.13 17.80 -1.49
C LYS A 179 -13.50 17.19 -1.75
N THR A 180 -14.53 18.00 -1.68
CA THR A 180 -15.86 17.55 -2.10
C THR A 180 -15.86 17.29 -3.60
N THR A 181 -16.24 16.07 -3.99
CA THR A 181 -16.39 15.69 -5.38
C THR A 181 -17.84 15.30 -5.61
N PRO A 182 -18.60 16.01 -6.44
CA PRO A 182 -19.98 15.65 -6.75
C PRO A 182 -20.11 14.21 -7.24
N SER A 183 -21.23 13.58 -6.94
CA SER A 183 -21.55 12.19 -7.34
C SER A 183 -20.63 11.10 -6.78
N MET A 184 -19.81 11.39 -5.76
CA MET A 184 -18.82 10.50 -5.19
C MET A 184 -19.07 10.19 -3.71
N LEU A 185 -20.32 10.34 -3.22
CA LEU A 185 -20.61 10.21 -1.78
C LEU A 185 -20.16 8.87 -1.20
N ALA A 186 -20.55 7.74 -1.81
CA ALA A 186 -20.18 6.41 -1.31
C ALA A 186 -18.64 6.22 -1.25
N TYR A 187 -17.94 6.67 -2.29
CA TYR A 187 -16.49 6.58 -2.36
C TYR A 187 -15.79 7.49 -1.33
N ALA A 188 -16.28 8.71 -1.14
CA ALA A 188 -15.75 9.62 -0.13
C ALA A 188 -15.92 9.05 1.29
N VAL A 189 -17.08 8.47 1.60
CA VAL A 189 -17.34 7.79 2.88
C VAL A 189 -16.40 6.61 3.07
N ALA A 190 -16.27 5.74 2.07
CA ALA A 190 -15.40 4.58 2.14
C ALA A 190 -13.92 4.97 2.34
N LYS A 191 -13.39 5.92 1.58
CA LYS A 191 -12.00 6.38 1.72
C LYS A 191 -11.75 7.16 3.01
N SER A 192 -12.77 7.87 3.54
CA SER A 192 -12.70 8.47 4.88
C SER A 192 -12.64 7.39 5.97
N GLY A 193 -13.42 6.32 5.82
CA GLY A 193 -13.35 5.13 6.67
C GLY A 193 -11.95 4.49 6.63
N LEU A 194 -11.37 4.32 5.45
CA LEU A 194 -10.00 3.83 5.29
C LEU A 194 -8.97 4.72 6.00
N ASN A 195 -9.12 6.04 5.94
CA ASN A 195 -8.23 6.97 6.67
C ASN A 195 -8.37 6.85 8.18
N ALA A 196 -9.60 6.69 8.68
CA ALA A 196 -9.83 6.46 10.11
C ALA A 196 -9.21 5.12 10.55
N MET A 197 -9.46 4.05 9.80
CA MET A 197 -8.89 2.73 10.02
C MET A 197 -7.36 2.76 10.01
N THR A 198 -6.73 3.43 9.05
CA THR A 198 -5.27 3.58 8.96
C THR A 198 -4.69 4.19 10.24
N ARG A 199 -5.28 5.26 10.76
CA ARG A 199 -4.82 5.91 12.00
C ARG A 199 -5.02 5.03 13.23
N THR A 200 -6.15 4.31 13.30
CA THR A 200 -6.43 3.40 14.42
C THR A 200 -5.46 2.22 14.42
N LEU A 201 -5.29 1.55 13.27
CA LEU A 201 -4.32 0.47 13.13
C LEU A 201 -2.89 0.92 13.46
N ALA A 202 -2.49 2.14 13.05
CA ALA A 202 -1.17 2.67 13.38
C ALA A 202 -0.94 2.78 14.90
N ARG A 203 -1.98 3.11 15.66
CA ARG A 203 -1.91 3.18 17.11
C ARG A 203 -1.98 1.81 17.78
N ASP A 204 -2.89 0.96 17.32
CA ASP A 204 -3.13 -0.35 17.92
C ASP A 204 -1.92 -1.29 17.72
N LEU A 205 -1.26 -1.21 16.55
CA LEU A 205 -0.15 -2.09 16.16
C LEU A 205 1.24 -1.50 16.48
N ALA A 206 1.31 -0.30 17.06
CA ALA A 206 2.59 0.34 17.37
C ALA A 206 3.42 -0.45 18.39
N ALA A 207 2.78 -1.08 19.37
CA ALA A 207 3.45 -1.91 20.38
C ALA A 207 4.08 -3.17 19.76
N ASP A 208 3.52 -3.65 18.64
CA ASP A 208 4.01 -4.80 17.87
C ASP A 208 5.08 -4.41 16.83
N GLY A 209 5.50 -3.12 16.82
CA GLY A 209 6.49 -2.61 15.88
C GLY A 209 5.97 -2.45 14.44
N VAL A 210 4.66 -2.53 14.21
CA VAL A 210 4.07 -2.36 12.87
C VAL A 210 3.68 -0.91 12.64
N ARG A 211 4.22 -0.32 11.57
CA ARG A 211 3.87 1.03 11.12
C ARG A 211 2.74 0.98 10.10
N VAL A 212 1.73 1.81 10.24
CA VAL A 212 0.62 1.89 9.29
C VAL A 212 0.46 3.32 8.81
N ASN A 213 0.59 3.54 7.51
CA ASN A 213 0.49 4.84 6.87
C ASN A 213 -0.51 4.84 5.72
N GLY A 214 -0.84 6.02 5.21
CA GLY A 214 -1.70 6.18 4.05
C GLY A 214 -1.18 7.25 3.11
N VAL A 215 -1.39 7.04 1.82
CA VAL A 215 -1.23 8.05 0.78
C VAL A 215 -2.60 8.44 0.23
N ALA A 216 -2.80 9.71 -0.09
CA ALA A 216 -4.06 10.22 -0.63
C ALA A 216 -3.83 10.88 -2.02
N PRO A 217 -3.68 10.07 -3.08
CA PRO A 217 -3.42 10.58 -4.42
C PRO A 217 -4.52 11.53 -4.92
N GLY A 218 -4.12 12.57 -5.65
CA GLY A 218 -5.00 13.34 -6.52
C GLY A 218 -5.33 12.57 -7.80
N LEU A 219 -5.77 13.28 -8.85
CA LEU A 219 -5.95 12.64 -10.15
C LEU A 219 -4.58 12.17 -10.66
N THR A 220 -4.45 10.84 -10.77
CA THR A 220 -3.22 10.16 -11.15
C THR A 220 -3.41 9.46 -12.49
N ARG A 221 -2.44 9.52 -13.36
CA ARG A 221 -2.44 8.81 -14.65
C ARG A 221 -2.33 7.30 -14.41
N THR A 222 -3.48 6.63 -14.45
CA THR A 222 -3.59 5.17 -14.31
C THR A 222 -4.61 4.65 -15.32
N SER A 223 -4.61 3.36 -15.57
CA SER A 223 -5.62 2.70 -16.41
C SER A 223 -7.05 2.91 -15.87
N ALA A 224 -7.21 2.99 -14.55
CA ALA A 224 -8.51 3.21 -13.91
C ALA A 224 -9.08 4.62 -14.13
N THR A 225 -8.23 5.59 -14.39
CA THR A 225 -8.59 7.00 -14.62
C THR A 225 -8.38 7.44 -16.06
N ARG A 226 -8.10 6.51 -16.98
CA ARG A 226 -7.73 6.80 -18.37
C ARG A 226 -8.70 7.75 -19.08
N GLN A 227 -9.98 7.46 -18.99
CA GLN A 227 -11.02 8.31 -19.62
C GLN A 227 -11.02 9.76 -19.11
N MET A 228 -10.59 9.97 -17.85
CA MET A 228 -10.54 11.29 -17.24
C MET A 228 -9.30 12.08 -17.68
N TRP A 229 -8.14 11.43 -17.77
CA TRP A 229 -6.91 12.14 -18.08
C TRP A 229 -6.57 12.19 -19.57
N GLU A 230 -7.22 11.39 -20.41
CA GLU A 230 -7.18 11.49 -21.89
C GLU A 230 -8.22 12.47 -22.44
N SER A 231 -9.12 13.03 -21.62
CA SER A 231 -10.06 14.06 -22.01
C SER A 231 -9.45 15.46 -21.89
N ASP A 232 -10.06 16.44 -22.58
CA ASP A 232 -9.69 17.85 -22.47
C ASP A 232 -9.74 18.37 -21.02
N ASP A 233 -10.68 17.82 -20.21
CA ASP A 233 -10.78 18.11 -18.78
C ASP A 233 -9.56 17.60 -18.00
N GLY A 234 -8.96 16.50 -18.41
CA GLY A 234 -7.76 15.92 -17.80
C GLY A 234 -6.52 16.77 -18.04
N GLU A 235 -6.34 17.31 -19.24
CA GLU A 235 -5.27 18.25 -19.56
C GLU A 235 -5.44 19.55 -18.78
N SER A 236 -6.67 20.07 -18.74
CA SER A 236 -7.02 21.24 -17.93
C SER A 236 -6.77 21.00 -16.45
N ALA A 237 -7.17 19.84 -15.90
CA ALA A 237 -6.90 19.48 -14.50
C ALA A 237 -5.41 19.45 -14.18
N GLY A 238 -4.59 18.94 -15.11
CA GLY A 238 -3.12 18.95 -14.98
C GLY A 238 -2.55 20.36 -14.90
N SER A 239 -2.99 21.24 -15.79
CA SER A 239 -2.52 22.63 -15.84
C SER A 239 -2.90 23.46 -14.60
N GLN A 240 -3.96 23.10 -13.89
CA GLN A 240 -4.42 23.74 -12.65
C GLN A 240 -3.66 23.27 -11.40
N THR A 241 -2.86 22.22 -11.49
CA THR A 241 -2.01 21.83 -10.36
C THR A 241 -0.82 22.79 -10.20
N PRO A 242 -0.28 22.98 -8.99
CA PRO A 242 0.89 23.82 -8.79
C PRO A 242 2.11 23.40 -9.64
N LEU A 243 2.28 22.08 -9.87
CA LEU A 243 3.35 21.53 -10.71
C LEU A 243 2.96 21.46 -12.20
N ARG A 244 1.78 21.94 -12.57
CA ARG A 244 1.25 22.00 -13.94
C ARG A 244 1.28 20.65 -14.69
N ARG A 245 1.13 19.55 -13.95
CA ARG A 245 1.02 18.21 -14.51
C ARG A 245 0.17 17.32 -13.60
N LEU A 246 -0.40 16.28 -14.15
CA LEU A 246 -1.01 15.23 -13.37
C LEU A 246 0.08 14.38 -12.68
N THR A 247 -0.29 13.79 -11.55
CA THR A 247 0.54 12.82 -10.84
C THR A 247 0.68 11.55 -11.67
N SER A 248 1.89 10.97 -11.73
CA SER A 248 2.13 9.66 -12.30
C SER A 248 1.98 8.56 -11.23
N ALA A 249 1.88 7.30 -11.68
CA ALA A 249 1.94 6.15 -10.77
C ALA A 249 3.28 6.09 -10.02
N ASP A 250 4.37 6.48 -10.67
CA ASP A 250 5.72 6.49 -10.08
C ASP A 250 5.90 7.56 -8.99
N ASP A 251 5.25 8.73 -9.14
CA ASP A 251 5.24 9.75 -8.07
C ASP A 251 4.63 9.16 -6.77
N ILE A 252 3.53 8.40 -6.91
CA ILE A 252 2.89 7.75 -5.77
C ILE A 252 3.74 6.59 -5.24
N ALA A 253 4.33 5.78 -6.13
CA ALA A 253 5.20 4.69 -5.74
C ALA A 253 6.41 5.19 -4.92
N ALA A 254 6.98 6.34 -5.26
CA ALA A 254 8.06 6.97 -4.49
C ALA A 254 7.63 7.28 -3.05
N ALA A 255 6.45 7.88 -2.88
CA ALA A 255 5.90 8.19 -1.55
C ALA A 255 5.56 6.92 -0.75
N VAL A 256 4.98 5.90 -1.40
CA VAL A 256 4.67 4.61 -0.76
C VAL A 256 5.95 3.93 -0.27
N CYS A 257 6.98 3.82 -1.11
CA CYS A 257 8.24 3.21 -0.74
C CYS A 257 8.96 3.99 0.38
N PHE A 258 8.86 5.33 0.40
CA PHE A 258 9.36 6.13 1.52
C PHE A 258 8.66 5.80 2.84
N LEU A 259 7.34 5.60 2.82
CA LEU A 259 6.57 5.26 4.02
C LEU A 259 6.78 3.81 4.50
N LEU A 260 7.24 2.94 3.63
CA LEU A 260 7.54 1.54 3.94
C LEU A 260 8.98 1.32 4.47
N SER A 261 9.87 2.26 4.20
CA SER A 261 11.29 2.18 4.59
C SER A 261 11.57 2.47 6.05
#